data_811e8d8644d7ac2367c35f806c06f57f
#
_entry.id   811e8d8644d7ac2367c35f806c06f57f
#
_cell.length_a   1.000
_cell.length_b   1.000
_cell.length_c   1.000
_cell.angle_alpha   90.00
_cell.angle_beta   90.00
_cell.angle_gamma   90.00
#
_symmetry.space_group_name_H-M   'P 1'
#
loop_
_entity.id
_entity.type
_entity.pdbx_description
1 polymer ?
#
loop_
_entity_poly.entity_id
_entity_poly.type
_entity_poly.pdbx_seq_one_letter_code
_entity_poly.pdbx_strand_id
1 'polypeptide(L)'
;MRAKDTWSEPDPVESADILLIDTLKSNSIRKIATTHTWNVQQGCMAQWLGPDYKSHILYNDIRQGKYCSIVLNIEAGVERVLPMPAYTVSADGKIALSLDFSRLHSLRLGYGYAALPENTKGEALPNSTAIWRMDIETGKVVDILKYVDFSNFQPRPEMKEKGSVHKVNHLMLSPNGKRFMVLYRWFCGQRKYTRLVTCNVDGSDMYLLSDDDMVSHCYWKNDEEIIAFERKHSEGNGYYLMKDKTQEWKHLWSQLSNDGHPSYSPIDKNLVVIDSYPNRARIADVKILRDNDPEGKDIKVIARVFAPFKYDNDTRCDLHPRWSRDGKKVCFDSIFEGHRGLYAVEL
;
A
#
# COMPACT_ATOMS: atom_id res chain seq x y z
N MET A 1 10.04 10.27 -6.34
CA MET A 1 10.88 10.65 -5.19
C MET A 1 12.35 10.38 -5.53
N ARG A 2 13.30 11.18 -5.04
CA ARG A 2 14.73 10.97 -5.23
C ARG A 2 15.44 11.08 -3.88
N ALA A 3 16.10 10.01 -3.47
CA ALA A 3 16.97 9.93 -2.31
C ALA A 3 18.44 9.78 -2.74
N LYS A 4 19.36 9.95 -1.82
CA LYS A 4 20.79 9.77 -2.04
C LYS A 4 21.12 8.32 -2.40
N ASP A 5 20.49 7.41 -1.67
CA ASP A 5 20.71 5.97 -1.75
C ASP A 5 19.36 5.24 -1.56
N THR A 6 19.16 4.12 -2.24
CA THR A 6 17.97 3.28 -2.12
C THR A 6 18.31 1.78 -2.02
N TRP A 7 19.58 1.43 -1.82
CA TRP A 7 20.03 0.06 -1.59
C TRP A 7 20.35 -0.26 -0.12
N SER A 8 20.21 0.74 0.77
CA SER A 8 20.24 0.60 2.22
C SER A 8 18.97 1.15 2.84
N GLU A 9 18.70 0.79 4.10
CA GLU A 9 17.64 1.46 4.86
C GLU A 9 18.00 2.95 5.01
N PRO A 10 17.00 3.86 4.87
CA PRO A 10 17.25 5.28 5.07
C PRO A 10 17.74 5.58 6.48
N ASP A 11 18.71 6.48 6.61
CA ASP A 11 19.01 7.09 7.90
C ASP A 11 17.76 7.84 8.39
N PRO A 12 17.38 7.73 9.67
CA PRO A 12 16.22 8.43 10.24
C PRO A 12 16.16 9.95 9.98
N VAL A 13 17.30 10.57 9.72
CA VAL A 13 17.40 12.01 9.41
C VAL A 13 17.57 12.29 7.91
N GLU A 14 17.64 11.27 7.08
CA GLU A 14 17.87 11.42 5.64
C GLU A 14 16.62 11.98 4.95
N SER A 15 16.81 13.02 4.15
CA SER A 15 15.74 13.59 3.34
C SER A 15 15.66 13.01 1.94
N ALA A 16 14.48 13.09 1.33
CA ALA A 16 14.26 12.77 -0.07
C ALA A 16 13.51 13.90 -0.79
N ASP A 17 13.90 14.13 -2.05
CA ASP A 17 13.21 15.10 -2.91
C ASP A 17 11.95 14.48 -3.52
N ILE A 18 10.88 15.25 -3.54
CA ILE A 18 9.66 14.97 -4.29
C ILE A 18 9.78 15.68 -5.64
N LEU A 19 9.72 14.90 -6.71
CA LEU A 19 9.91 15.40 -8.08
C LEU A 19 8.58 15.30 -8.83
N LEU A 20 8.28 16.33 -9.62
CA LEU A 20 7.21 16.31 -10.61
C LEU A 20 7.81 16.07 -11.99
N ILE A 21 7.27 15.11 -12.72
CA ILE A 21 7.63 14.79 -14.10
C ILE A 21 6.49 15.25 -15.00
N ASP A 22 6.77 16.17 -15.92
CA ASP A 22 5.81 16.61 -16.93
C ASP A 22 5.96 15.74 -18.19
N THR A 23 5.07 14.76 -18.31
CA THR A 23 5.09 13.79 -19.43
C THR A 23 4.67 14.41 -20.77
N LEU A 24 4.10 15.61 -20.77
CA LEU A 24 3.73 16.36 -21.98
C LEU A 24 4.89 17.25 -22.51
N LYS A 25 5.90 17.51 -21.66
CA LYS A 25 7.06 18.35 -21.98
C LYS A 25 8.36 17.56 -21.92
N SER A 26 8.47 16.55 -22.78
CA SER A 26 9.69 15.72 -22.93
C SER A 26 10.21 15.17 -21.58
N ASN A 27 9.29 14.79 -20.68
CA ASN A 27 9.62 14.30 -19.33
C ASN A 27 10.46 15.28 -18.51
N SER A 28 10.22 16.58 -18.65
CA SER A 28 10.91 17.57 -17.83
C SER A 28 10.65 17.33 -16.34
N ILE A 29 11.70 17.43 -15.54
CA ILE A 29 11.67 17.12 -14.12
C ILE A 29 11.92 18.39 -13.33
N ARG A 30 11.05 18.68 -12.34
CA ARG A 30 11.29 19.74 -11.37
C ARG A 30 11.09 19.22 -9.93
N LYS A 31 11.91 19.67 -9.02
CA LYS A 31 11.71 19.45 -7.58
C LYS A 31 10.57 20.35 -7.11
N ILE A 32 9.62 19.76 -6.37
CA ILE A 32 8.45 20.47 -5.82
C ILE A 32 8.44 20.52 -4.30
N ALA A 33 9.08 19.56 -3.63
CA ALA A 33 9.19 19.55 -2.17
C ALA A 33 10.37 18.68 -1.72
N THR A 34 10.65 18.72 -0.42
CA THR A 34 11.54 17.77 0.27
C THR A 34 10.77 17.17 1.44
N THR A 35 10.93 15.88 1.67
CA THR A 35 10.42 15.18 2.85
C THR A 35 11.58 14.65 3.70
N HIS A 36 11.40 14.62 5.02
CA HIS A 36 12.29 13.99 6.00
C HIS A 36 11.71 12.69 6.57
N THR A 37 10.71 12.14 5.88
CA THR A 37 9.98 10.95 6.31
C THR A 37 9.65 10.10 5.09
N TRP A 38 10.40 9.02 4.91
CA TRP A 38 10.23 8.14 3.77
C TRP A 38 10.79 6.73 4.07
N ASN A 39 10.43 5.77 3.26
CA ASN A 39 10.99 4.42 3.26
C ASN A 39 11.18 3.92 1.83
N VAL A 40 11.95 2.84 1.67
CA VAL A 40 12.33 2.31 0.34
C VAL A 40 11.19 1.66 -0.42
N GLN A 41 10.14 1.17 0.26
CA GLN A 41 9.04 0.44 -0.36
C GLN A 41 7.88 1.36 -0.80
N GLN A 42 7.52 2.35 0.02
CA GLN A 42 6.33 3.17 -0.18
C GLN A 42 6.64 4.68 -0.27
N GLY A 43 7.92 5.05 -0.17
CA GLY A 43 8.34 6.45 -0.17
C GLY A 43 7.73 7.23 1.00
N CYS A 44 7.32 8.45 0.75
CA CYS A 44 6.64 9.33 1.71
C CYS A 44 5.10 9.33 1.54
N MET A 45 4.52 8.28 0.96
CA MET A 45 3.10 8.18 0.62
C MET A 45 2.59 9.32 -0.27
N ALA A 46 3.47 9.91 -1.11
CA ALA A 46 3.11 11.01 -1.99
C ALA A 46 2.05 10.58 -3.01
N GLN A 47 0.96 11.32 -3.08
CA GLN A 47 -0.16 11.05 -3.97
C GLN A 47 -0.86 12.32 -4.41
N TRP A 48 -1.42 12.30 -5.61
CA TRP A 48 -2.30 13.36 -6.07
C TRP A 48 -3.58 13.40 -5.23
N LEU A 49 -3.97 14.60 -4.82
CA LEU A 49 -5.20 14.78 -4.06
C LEU A 49 -6.39 14.97 -5.00
N GLY A 50 -7.45 14.20 -4.76
CA GLY A 50 -8.71 14.35 -5.46
C GLY A 50 -9.51 15.62 -5.05
N PRO A 51 -10.60 15.93 -5.77
CA PRO A 51 -11.14 15.18 -6.91
C PRO A 51 -10.48 15.47 -8.25
N ASP A 52 -9.73 16.59 -8.38
CA ASP A 52 -9.15 17.03 -9.66
C ASP A 52 -7.86 16.28 -10.01
N TYR A 53 -7.10 15.84 -9.01
CA TYR A 53 -5.80 15.16 -9.14
C TYR A 53 -4.79 15.91 -10.01
N LYS A 54 -4.80 17.24 -9.96
CA LYS A 54 -3.97 18.11 -10.80
C LYS A 54 -3.27 19.21 -10.02
N SER A 55 -3.99 19.82 -9.07
CA SER A 55 -3.52 21.04 -8.40
C SER A 55 -2.79 20.76 -7.09
N HIS A 56 -3.13 19.67 -6.39
CA HIS A 56 -2.58 19.37 -5.09
C HIS A 56 -2.03 17.95 -5.01
N ILE A 57 -0.92 17.81 -4.27
CA ILE A 57 -0.42 16.54 -3.77
C ILE A 57 -0.51 16.51 -2.25
N LEU A 58 -0.66 15.31 -1.70
CA LEU A 58 -0.47 15.03 -0.29
C LEU A 58 0.74 14.13 -0.14
N TYR A 59 1.62 14.43 0.82
CA TYR A 59 2.75 13.59 1.17
C TYR A 59 3.01 13.66 2.67
N ASN A 60 3.66 12.64 3.23
CA ASN A 60 4.04 12.63 4.64
C ASN A 60 5.38 13.30 4.85
N ASP A 61 5.53 13.92 6.02
CA ASP A 61 6.74 14.56 6.48
C ASP A 61 6.81 14.55 8.03
N ILE A 62 7.86 15.12 8.58
CA ILE A 62 8.00 15.39 10.00
C ILE A 62 8.09 16.90 10.19
N ARG A 63 7.25 17.45 11.07
CA ARG A 63 7.25 18.86 11.47
C ARG A 63 7.11 18.95 12.97
N GLN A 64 7.91 19.81 13.60
CA GLN A 64 7.88 20.05 15.06
C GLN A 64 7.97 18.75 15.88
N GLY A 65 8.80 17.80 15.44
CA GLY A 65 8.99 16.51 16.10
C GLY A 65 7.80 15.53 16.02
N LYS A 66 6.89 15.69 15.05
CA LYS A 66 5.74 14.80 14.83
C LYS A 66 5.63 14.42 13.35
N TYR A 67 5.24 13.19 13.08
CA TYR A 67 4.80 12.81 11.73
C TYR A 67 3.52 13.55 11.39
N CYS A 68 3.44 14.05 10.18
CA CYS A 68 2.32 14.82 9.65
C CYS A 68 2.13 14.55 8.17
N SER A 69 1.07 15.09 7.58
CA SER A 69 0.93 15.18 6.13
C SER A 69 1.01 16.63 5.69
N ILE A 70 1.51 16.84 4.49
CA ILE A 70 1.56 18.14 3.83
C ILE A 70 0.63 18.08 2.60
N VAL A 71 -0.30 19.01 2.51
CA VAL A 71 -1.04 19.29 1.28
C VAL A 71 -0.34 20.44 0.59
N LEU A 72 0.25 20.18 -0.57
CA LEU A 72 0.98 21.14 -1.38
C LEU A 72 0.20 21.48 -2.64
N ASN A 73 -0.09 22.79 -2.84
CA ASN A 73 -0.49 23.28 -4.15
C ASN A 73 0.75 23.40 -5.05
N ILE A 74 0.81 22.62 -6.13
CA ILE A 74 2.01 22.49 -6.97
C ILE A 74 2.32 23.71 -7.83
N GLU A 75 1.33 24.54 -8.10
CA GLU A 75 1.46 25.78 -8.88
C GLU A 75 1.86 26.96 -7.99
N ALA A 76 1.09 27.14 -6.89
CA ALA A 76 1.31 28.26 -5.97
C ALA A 76 2.47 28.03 -4.98
N GLY A 77 2.92 26.79 -4.81
CA GLY A 77 3.94 26.43 -3.81
C GLY A 77 3.47 26.59 -2.36
N VAL A 78 2.14 26.69 -2.14
CA VAL A 78 1.56 26.87 -0.81
C VAL A 78 1.36 25.53 -0.14
N GLU A 79 1.90 25.38 1.08
CA GLU A 79 1.76 24.19 1.90
C GLU A 79 0.73 24.40 3.01
N ARG A 80 -0.03 23.33 3.32
CA ARG A 80 -0.85 23.22 4.51
C ARG A 80 -0.48 21.96 5.27
N VAL A 81 -0.11 22.11 6.53
CA VAL A 81 0.28 21.00 7.41
C VAL A 81 -0.97 20.39 8.04
N LEU A 82 -1.11 19.08 7.98
CA LEU A 82 -2.14 18.29 8.65
C LEU A 82 -1.52 17.50 9.81
N PRO A 83 -2.25 17.28 10.92
CA PRO A 83 -1.68 16.79 12.18
C PRO A 83 -1.26 15.33 12.20
N MET A 84 -1.63 14.53 11.18
CA MET A 84 -1.31 13.10 11.10
C MET A 84 -0.71 12.75 9.74
N PRO A 85 0.19 11.74 9.67
CA PRO A 85 0.61 11.16 8.41
C PRO A 85 -0.57 10.40 7.78
N ALA A 86 -0.68 10.40 6.46
CA ALA A 86 -1.71 9.67 5.73
C ALA A 86 -1.15 8.35 5.17
N TYR A 87 -1.93 7.28 5.24
CA TYR A 87 -1.64 6.02 4.55
C TYR A 87 -2.43 5.91 3.24
N THR A 88 -3.70 6.23 3.29
CA THR A 88 -4.60 6.25 2.11
C THR A 88 -5.54 7.45 2.19
N VAL A 89 -5.96 7.94 1.03
CA VAL A 89 -6.84 9.11 0.88
C VAL A 89 -8.04 8.74 0.02
N SER A 90 -9.23 9.24 0.39
CA SER A 90 -10.45 9.05 -0.40
C SER A 90 -10.36 9.72 -1.77
N ALA A 91 -11.07 9.17 -2.75
CA ALA A 91 -11.04 9.68 -4.13
C ALA A 91 -11.53 11.13 -4.26
N ASP A 92 -12.38 11.59 -3.35
CA ASP A 92 -12.85 12.98 -3.27
C ASP A 92 -11.89 13.92 -2.52
N GLY A 93 -10.79 13.39 -1.99
CA GLY A 93 -9.77 14.17 -1.27
C GLY A 93 -10.17 14.65 0.12
N LYS A 94 -11.25 14.12 0.72
CA LYS A 94 -11.78 14.62 2.00
C LYS A 94 -11.32 13.86 3.23
N ILE A 95 -11.06 12.56 3.09
CA ILE A 95 -10.74 11.67 4.20
C ILE A 95 -9.37 11.04 3.97
N ALA A 96 -8.55 11.01 5.01
CA ALA A 96 -7.37 10.17 5.08
C ALA A 96 -7.50 9.16 6.22
N LEU A 97 -6.97 7.95 6.01
CA LEU A 97 -6.73 7.00 7.08
C LEU A 97 -5.24 6.93 7.38
N SER A 98 -4.93 6.74 8.64
CA SER A 98 -3.57 6.64 9.16
C SER A 98 -3.40 5.41 10.04
N LEU A 99 -2.16 5.00 10.21
CA LEU A 99 -1.72 3.97 11.15
C LEU A 99 -0.44 4.42 11.87
N ASP A 100 0.03 3.63 12.85
CA ASP A 100 1.30 3.88 13.52
C ASP A 100 2.48 3.50 12.62
N PHE A 101 3.06 4.49 11.94
CA PHE A 101 4.20 4.31 11.05
C PHE A 101 5.49 3.91 11.79
N SER A 102 5.67 4.33 13.05
CA SER A 102 6.81 3.90 13.86
C SER A 102 6.72 2.42 14.20
N ARG A 103 5.53 1.94 14.62
CA ARG A 103 5.30 0.52 14.88
C ARG A 103 5.39 -0.31 13.60
N LEU A 104 4.87 0.21 12.49
CA LEU A 104 5.00 -0.47 11.20
C LEU A 104 6.47 -0.67 10.84
N HIS A 105 7.32 0.35 11.02
CA HIS A 105 8.76 0.27 10.80
C HIS A 105 9.45 -0.75 11.72
N SER A 106 9.20 -0.66 13.03
CA SER A 106 9.83 -1.56 14.02
C SER A 106 9.53 -3.04 13.78
N LEU A 107 8.33 -3.34 13.24
CA LEU A 107 7.89 -4.71 12.98
C LEU A 107 8.12 -5.18 11.53
N ARG A 108 8.56 -4.28 10.65
CA ARG A 108 8.94 -4.57 9.27
C ARG A 108 9.78 -3.46 8.67
N LEU A 109 11.08 -3.67 8.63
CA LEU A 109 12.01 -2.78 7.95
C LEU A 109 11.62 -2.57 6.48
N GLY A 110 11.95 -1.41 5.92
CA GLY A 110 11.57 -1.00 4.56
C GLY A 110 10.15 -0.43 4.46
N TYR A 111 9.33 -0.54 5.50
CA TYR A 111 7.98 0.03 5.61
C TYR A 111 7.89 0.92 6.84
N GLY A 112 6.95 1.87 6.84
CA GLY A 112 6.81 2.81 7.94
C GLY A 112 7.98 3.81 8.01
N TYR A 113 8.20 4.42 9.18
CA TYR A 113 9.16 5.52 9.33
C TYR A 113 10.01 5.37 10.59
N ALA A 114 11.33 5.60 10.47
CA ALA A 114 12.32 5.43 11.50
C ALA A 114 12.64 6.71 12.32
N ALA A 115 12.19 7.89 11.85
CA ALA A 115 12.62 9.18 12.42
C ALA A 115 12.14 9.43 13.85
N LEU A 116 11.03 8.81 14.27
CA LEU A 116 10.51 8.91 15.63
C LEU A 116 10.42 7.53 16.28
N PRO A 117 10.67 7.44 17.60
CA PRO A 117 10.57 6.17 18.32
C PRO A 117 9.12 5.65 18.32
N GLU A 118 8.98 4.34 18.35
CA GLU A 118 7.70 3.66 18.54
C GLU A 118 7.23 3.85 19.99
N ASN A 119 6.04 4.43 20.18
CA ASN A 119 5.45 4.65 21.51
C ASN A 119 4.99 3.36 22.20
N THR A 120 4.71 2.31 21.41
CA THR A 120 4.24 1.01 21.91
C THR A 120 5.35 -0.06 21.88
N LYS A 121 6.61 0.39 21.86
CA LYS A 121 7.76 -0.52 21.82
C LYS A 121 7.75 -1.49 23.00
N GLY A 122 7.80 -2.78 22.70
CA GLY A 122 7.74 -3.85 23.69
C GLY A 122 6.32 -4.32 24.04
N GLU A 123 5.28 -3.60 23.60
CA GLU A 123 3.89 -4.06 23.77
C GLU A 123 3.52 -5.02 22.64
N ALA A 124 3.28 -6.27 22.98
CA ALA A 124 2.89 -7.28 21.99
C ALA A 124 1.51 -6.98 21.40
N LEU A 125 0.52 -6.66 22.23
CA LEU A 125 -0.82 -6.22 21.84
C LEU A 125 -1.16 -4.90 22.55
N PRO A 126 -0.89 -3.75 21.91
CA PRO A 126 -1.20 -2.44 22.50
C PRO A 126 -2.69 -2.19 22.66
N ASN A 127 -3.08 -1.51 23.73
CA ASN A 127 -4.44 -0.97 23.88
C ASN A 127 -4.58 0.44 23.29
N SER A 128 -3.61 0.87 22.50
CA SER A 128 -3.64 2.12 21.76
C SER A 128 -4.36 1.99 20.44
N THR A 129 -4.67 3.13 19.84
CA THR A 129 -5.28 3.21 18.51
C THR A 129 -4.35 2.62 17.45
N ALA A 130 -4.93 1.81 16.58
CA ALA A 130 -4.26 1.20 15.43
C ALA A 130 -4.57 1.94 14.12
N ILE A 131 -5.78 2.50 14.01
CA ILE A 131 -6.23 3.22 12.81
C ILE A 131 -6.92 4.52 13.23
N TRP A 132 -6.51 5.62 12.60
CA TRP A 132 -7.10 6.95 12.72
C TRP A 132 -7.76 7.37 11.41
N ARG A 133 -8.81 8.15 11.52
CA ARG A 133 -9.40 8.90 10.41
C ARG A 133 -9.12 10.39 10.59
N MET A 134 -8.68 11.03 9.53
CA MET A 134 -8.47 12.47 9.48
C MET A 134 -9.35 13.09 8.40
N ASP A 135 -10.06 14.14 8.76
CA ASP A 135 -10.70 15.05 7.81
C ASP A 135 -9.63 15.97 7.21
N ILE A 136 -9.47 15.92 5.88
CA ILE A 136 -8.38 16.65 5.21
C ILE A 136 -8.65 18.16 5.19
N GLU A 137 -9.88 18.59 5.15
CA GLU A 137 -10.22 20.03 5.12
C GLU A 137 -9.93 20.69 6.48
N THR A 138 -10.42 20.09 7.55
CA THR A 138 -10.35 20.67 8.90
C THR A 138 -9.11 20.24 9.68
N GLY A 139 -8.46 19.14 9.30
CA GLY A 139 -7.41 18.48 10.06
C GLY A 139 -7.92 17.72 11.29
N LYS A 140 -9.25 17.58 11.48
CA LYS A 140 -9.81 16.85 12.61
C LYS A 140 -9.45 15.37 12.54
N VAL A 141 -8.84 14.85 13.61
CA VAL A 141 -8.46 13.43 13.76
C VAL A 141 -9.43 12.74 14.72
N VAL A 142 -9.80 11.51 14.37
CA VAL A 142 -10.66 10.63 15.18
C VAL A 142 -10.02 9.24 15.24
N ASP A 143 -9.92 8.68 16.45
CA ASP A 143 -9.55 7.29 16.68
C ASP A 143 -10.71 6.39 16.23
N ILE A 144 -10.43 5.39 15.38
CA ILE A 144 -11.49 4.52 14.85
C ILE A 144 -11.37 3.06 15.27
N LEU A 145 -10.16 2.51 15.36
CA LEU A 145 -9.95 1.13 15.83
C LEU A 145 -8.64 1.03 16.62
N LYS A 146 -8.64 0.20 17.65
CA LYS A 146 -7.48 -0.18 18.44
C LYS A 146 -6.93 -1.55 18.01
N TYR A 147 -5.68 -1.88 18.36
CA TYR A 147 -5.13 -3.22 18.11
C TYR A 147 -5.95 -4.31 18.83
N VAL A 148 -6.43 -4.02 20.04
CA VAL A 148 -7.26 -4.95 20.82
C VAL A 148 -8.63 -5.21 20.18
N ASP A 149 -9.18 -4.26 19.42
CA ASP A 149 -10.46 -4.45 18.72
C ASP A 149 -10.32 -5.54 17.65
N PHE A 150 -9.25 -5.52 16.89
CA PHE A 150 -8.94 -6.58 15.92
C PHE A 150 -8.69 -7.93 16.57
N SER A 151 -7.96 -7.96 17.70
CA SER A 151 -7.66 -9.20 18.40
C SER A 151 -8.92 -9.83 19.05
N ASN A 152 -9.89 -9.01 19.42
CA ASN A 152 -11.15 -9.46 20.00
C ASN A 152 -12.22 -9.79 18.94
N PHE A 153 -12.03 -9.30 17.71
CA PHE A 153 -12.95 -9.59 16.61
C PHE A 153 -12.72 -10.99 16.05
N GLN A 154 -13.65 -11.91 16.30
CA GLN A 154 -13.54 -13.32 15.92
C GLN A 154 -12.16 -13.90 16.26
N PRO A 155 -11.81 -13.98 17.56
CA PRO A 155 -10.46 -14.27 18.01
C PRO A 155 -10.00 -15.68 17.64
N ARG A 156 -8.72 -15.81 17.30
CA ARG A 156 -8.04 -17.10 17.11
C ARG A 156 -7.15 -17.41 18.32
N PRO A 157 -6.91 -18.71 18.64
CA PRO A 157 -6.05 -19.11 19.75
C PRO A 157 -4.66 -18.46 19.69
N GLU A 158 -4.03 -18.43 18.52
CA GLU A 158 -2.67 -17.91 18.30
C GLU A 158 -2.54 -16.41 18.61
N MET A 159 -3.64 -15.66 18.54
CA MET A 159 -3.66 -14.23 18.90
C MET A 159 -3.49 -14.01 20.40
N LYS A 160 -3.90 -14.99 21.20
CA LYS A 160 -3.90 -14.94 22.68
C LYS A 160 -2.66 -15.59 23.30
N GLU A 161 -1.80 -16.20 22.49
CA GLU A 161 -0.57 -16.79 22.97
C GLU A 161 0.38 -15.72 23.53
N LYS A 162 1.05 -16.06 24.62
CA LYS A 162 2.02 -15.14 25.26
C LYS A 162 3.11 -14.74 24.28
N GLY A 163 3.27 -13.42 24.06
CA GLY A 163 4.27 -12.87 23.14
C GLY A 163 3.79 -12.78 21.68
N SER A 164 2.53 -13.04 21.40
CA SER A 164 1.95 -12.79 20.09
C SER A 164 1.95 -11.28 19.78
N VAL A 165 2.70 -10.86 18.75
CA VAL A 165 2.92 -9.45 18.41
C VAL A 165 2.01 -9.04 17.28
N HIS A 166 1.23 -7.97 17.48
CA HIS A 166 0.16 -7.55 16.60
C HIS A 166 0.48 -6.25 15.86
N LYS A 167 0.09 -6.18 14.57
CA LYS A 167 0.18 -4.97 13.76
C LYS A 167 -0.90 -4.87 12.70
N VAL A 168 -1.12 -3.67 12.17
CA VAL A 168 -1.93 -3.39 10.98
C VAL A 168 -1.04 -2.92 9.84
N ASN A 169 -1.50 -3.16 8.60
CA ASN A 169 -0.81 -2.75 7.38
C ASN A 169 -1.79 -2.70 6.20
N HIS A 170 -1.40 -2.13 5.07
CA HIS A 170 -2.17 -2.11 3.82
C HIS A 170 -3.58 -1.55 3.98
N LEU A 171 -3.69 -0.33 4.50
CA LEU A 171 -4.97 0.38 4.49
C LEU A 171 -5.30 0.82 3.07
N MET A 172 -6.53 0.56 2.62
CA MET A 172 -7.04 1.11 1.36
C MET A 172 -8.52 1.43 1.48
N LEU A 173 -8.89 2.68 1.20
CA LEU A 173 -10.28 3.10 1.11
C LEU A 173 -10.94 2.51 -0.14
N SER A 174 -12.23 2.16 -0.04
CA SER A 174 -13.06 1.82 -1.18
C SER A 174 -13.20 3.02 -2.13
N PRO A 175 -13.50 2.82 -3.42
CA PRO A 175 -13.62 3.92 -4.38
C PRO A 175 -14.59 5.03 -3.96
N ASN A 176 -15.72 4.68 -3.30
CA ASN A 176 -16.68 5.65 -2.77
C ASN A 176 -16.29 6.26 -1.41
N GLY A 177 -15.17 5.86 -0.82
CA GLY A 177 -14.66 6.36 0.45
C GLY A 177 -15.49 5.98 1.69
N LYS A 178 -16.46 5.05 1.58
CA LYS A 178 -17.33 4.68 2.72
C LYS A 178 -16.78 3.52 3.56
N ARG A 179 -16.00 2.65 2.95
CA ARG A 179 -15.36 1.50 3.61
C ARG A 179 -13.87 1.53 3.39
N PHE A 180 -13.16 0.74 4.14
CA PHE A 180 -11.73 0.45 3.91
C PHE A 180 -11.44 -1.03 4.16
N MET A 181 -10.37 -1.51 3.58
CA MET A 181 -9.77 -2.79 3.91
C MET A 181 -8.45 -2.59 4.65
N VAL A 182 -8.09 -3.56 5.48
CA VAL A 182 -6.86 -3.59 6.26
C VAL A 182 -6.35 -5.01 6.42
N LEU A 183 -5.03 -5.20 6.33
CA LEU A 183 -4.38 -6.43 6.73
C LEU A 183 -4.03 -6.36 8.22
N TYR A 184 -4.73 -7.15 9.02
CA TYR A 184 -4.38 -7.37 10.41
C TYR A 184 -3.44 -8.58 10.50
N ARG A 185 -2.27 -8.38 11.12
CA ARG A 185 -1.22 -9.38 11.20
C ARG A 185 -0.80 -9.61 12.63
N TRP A 186 -0.47 -10.87 12.95
CA TRP A 186 0.18 -11.21 14.20
C TRP A 186 1.28 -12.24 14.00
N PHE A 187 2.28 -12.16 14.85
CA PHE A 187 3.40 -13.09 14.89
C PHE A 187 3.30 -13.91 16.16
N CYS A 188 3.21 -15.22 16.03
CA CYS A 188 3.26 -16.16 17.13
C CYS A 188 4.51 -17.02 16.95
N GLY A 189 5.52 -16.83 17.79
CA GLY A 189 6.85 -17.37 17.58
C GLY A 189 7.43 -16.88 16.24
N GLN A 190 7.81 -17.83 15.37
CA GLN A 190 8.34 -17.53 14.03
C GLN A 190 7.25 -17.48 12.95
N ARG A 191 6.01 -17.83 13.29
CA ARG A 191 4.92 -17.87 12.32
C ARG A 191 4.20 -16.53 12.25
N LYS A 192 4.02 -16.05 11.03
CA LYS A 192 3.22 -14.87 10.71
C LYS A 192 1.85 -15.30 10.18
N TYR A 193 0.83 -14.74 10.77
CA TYR A 193 -0.56 -14.87 10.32
C TYR A 193 -1.05 -13.54 9.79
N THR A 194 -1.94 -13.58 8.81
CA THR A 194 -2.57 -12.39 8.24
C THR A 194 -4.03 -12.69 7.96
N ARG A 195 -4.90 -11.77 8.32
CA ARG A 195 -6.31 -11.76 7.89
C ARG A 195 -6.64 -10.45 7.18
N LEU A 196 -7.58 -10.52 6.25
CA LEU A 196 -8.14 -9.35 5.59
C LEU A 196 -9.46 -8.99 6.25
N VAL A 197 -9.52 -7.77 6.77
CA VAL A 197 -10.72 -7.21 7.41
C VAL A 197 -11.18 -6.00 6.60
N THR A 198 -12.48 -5.86 6.41
CA THR A 198 -13.10 -4.65 5.90
C THR A 198 -13.92 -3.97 6.99
N CYS A 199 -14.10 -2.66 6.88
CA CYS A 199 -14.76 -1.88 7.90
C CYS A 199 -15.31 -0.57 7.31
N ASN A 200 -16.35 0.01 7.90
CA ASN A 200 -16.75 1.38 7.59
C ASN A 200 -15.70 2.37 8.07
N VAL A 201 -15.63 3.56 7.43
CA VAL A 201 -14.62 4.59 7.76
C VAL A 201 -14.76 5.21 9.15
N ASP A 202 -15.82 4.88 9.88
CA ASP A 202 -16.02 5.24 11.29
C ASP A 202 -15.66 4.11 12.28
N GLY A 203 -15.15 2.97 11.78
CA GLY A 203 -14.78 1.81 12.57
C GLY A 203 -15.92 0.82 12.82
N SER A 204 -17.14 1.12 12.41
CA SER A 204 -18.28 0.22 12.52
C SER A 204 -18.29 -0.86 11.44
N ASP A 205 -19.15 -1.86 11.60
CA ASP A 205 -19.44 -2.89 10.61
C ASP A 205 -18.17 -3.62 10.10
N MET A 206 -17.33 -4.06 11.04
CA MET A 206 -16.16 -4.90 10.74
C MET A 206 -16.62 -6.24 10.14
N TYR A 207 -15.98 -6.64 9.06
CA TYR A 207 -16.22 -7.91 8.39
C TYR A 207 -14.91 -8.66 8.16
N LEU A 208 -14.87 -9.95 8.52
CA LEU A 208 -13.72 -10.83 8.29
C LEU A 208 -13.83 -11.43 6.89
N LEU A 209 -13.13 -10.84 5.91
CA LEU A 209 -13.22 -11.24 4.53
C LEU A 209 -12.34 -12.46 4.21
N SER A 210 -11.16 -12.57 4.83
CA SER A 210 -10.26 -13.71 4.67
C SER A 210 -9.48 -13.99 5.96
N ASP A 211 -9.35 -15.28 6.35
CA ASP A 211 -8.65 -15.74 7.55
C ASP A 211 -7.87 -17.06 7.37
N ASP A 212 -7.48 -17.39 6.16
CA ASP A 212 -6.73 -18.61 5.83
C ASP A 212 -5.19 -18.42 5.97
N ASP A 213 -4.78 -17.77 7.06
CA ASP A 213 -3.40 -17.53 7.51
C ASP A 213 -2.58 -16.53 6.67
N MET A 214 -2.84 -16.41 5.38
CA MET A 214 -2.01 -15.58 4.51
C MET A 214 -2.85 -14.76 3.53
N VAL A 215 -2.74 -13.44 3.66
CA VAL A 215 -3.13 -12.45 2.66
C VAL A 215 -1.95 -11.52 2.44
N SER A 216 -1.61 -11.24 1.19
CA SER A 216 -0.47 -10.40 0.86
C SER A 216 -0.91 -9.07 0.26
N HIS A 217 -1.16 -8.99 -1.02
CA HIS A 217 -1.51 -7.75 -1.71
C HIS A 217 -2.97 -7.80 -2.16
N CYS A 218 -3.67 -6.69 -1.97
CA CYS A 218 -5.09 -6.58 -2.25
C CYS A 218 -5.43 -5.22 -2.86
N TYR A 219 -6.53 -5.17 -3.62
CA TYR A 219 -6.99 -3.96 -4.29
C TYR A 219 -8.53 -3.99 -4.46
N TRP A 220 -9.20 -2.85 -4.26
CA TRP A 220 -10.60 -2.69 -4.56
C TRP A 220 -10.84 -2.68 -6.08
N LYS A 221 -11.65 -3.60 -6.59
CA LYS A 221 -12.14 -3.56 -7.97
C LYS A 221 -13.23 -2.50 -8.13
N ASN A 222 -14.11 -2.45 -7.15
CA ASN A 222 -15.23 -1.51 -7.02
C ASN A 222 -15.59 -1.40 -5.53
N ASP A 223 -16.76 -0.83 -5.20
CA ASP A 223 -17.19 -0.64 -3.82
C ASP A 223 -17.58 -1.92 -3.08
N GLU A 224 -17.67 -3.06 -3.78
CA GLU A 224 -18.13 -4.33 -3.24
C GLU A 224 -17.14 -5.49 -3.44
N GLU A 225 -16.22 -5.39 -4.39
CA GLU A 225 -15.33 -6.49 -4.75
C GLU A 225 -13.85 -6.13 -4.51
N ILE A 226 -13.12 -7.08 -3.95
CA ILE A 226 -11.68 -6.97 -3.65
C ILE A 226 -10.95 -8.15 -4.29
N ILE A 227 -9.91 -7.86 -5.07
CA ILE A 227 -8.94 -8.87 -5.48
C ILE A 227 -7.82 -8.93 -4.45
N ALA A 228 -7.37 -10.15 -4.11
CA ALA A 228 -6.20 -10.34 -3.26
C ALA A 228 -5.37 -11.54 -3.73
N PHE A 229 -4.05 -11.45 -3.52
CA PHE A 229 -3.21 -12.65 -3.47
C PHE A 229 -3.26 -13.19 -2.04
N GLU A 230 -3.86 -14.36 -1.88
CA GLU A 230 -4.07 -14.97 -0.58
C GLU A 230 -4.02 -16.49 -0.63
N ARG A 231 -4.15 -17.11 0.52
CA ARG A 231 -4.40 -18.55 0.68
C ARG A 231 -5.88 -18.80 0.88
N LYS A 232 -6.39 -19.80 0.19
CA LYS A 232 -7.60 -20.55 0.59
C LYS A 232 -7.17 -21.96 0.96
N HIS A 233 -7.56 -22.43 2.14
CA HIS A 233 -7.18 -23.78 2.58
C HIS A 233 -7.66 -24.88 1.62
N SER A 234 -8.77 -24.65 0.91
CA SER A 234 -9.33 -25.56 -0.09
C SER A 234 -8.60 -25.57 -1.44
N GLU A 235 -7.97 -24.43 -1.82
CA GLU A 235 -7.48 -24.21 -3.19
C GLU A 235 -5.98 -23.89 -3.26
N GLY A 236 -5.37 -23.45 -2.15
CA GLY A 236 -3.99 -23.03 -2.11
C GLY A 236 -3.78 -21.52 -2.23
N ASN A 237 -2.54 -21.12 -2.58
CA ASN A 237 -2.19 -19.73 -2.79
C ASN A 237 -2.53 -19.29 -4.21
N GLY A 238 -3.13 -18.12 -4.37
CA GLY A 238 -3.51 -17.59 -5.67
C GLY A 238 -4.18 -16.23 -5.59
N TYR A 239 -4.68 -15.76 -6.73
CA TYR A 239 -5.48 -14.53 -6.80
C TYR A 239 -6.96 -14.88 -6.65
N TYR A 240 -7.60 -14.27 -5.69
CA TYR A 240 -9.03 -14.47 -5.41
C TYR A 240 -9.76 -13.14 -5.50
N LEU A 241 -10.85 -13.11 -6.26
CA LEU A 241 -11.80 -12.01 -6.28
C LEU A 241 -12.90 -12.34 -5.27
N MET A 242 -13.03 -11.53 -4.25
CA MET A 242 -13.97 -11.71 -3.14
C MET A 242 -15.00 -10.60 -3.13
N LYS A 243 -16.23 -10.93 -2.76
CA LYS A 243 -17.28 -9.94 -2.53
C LYS A 243 -17.33 -9.55 -1.05
N ASP A 244 -17.17 -8.28 -0.76
CA ASP A 244 -17.21 -7.74 0.60
C ASP A 244 -18.53 -8.08 1.31
N LYS A 245 -18.44 -8.34 2.61
CA LYS A 245 -19.59 -8.70 3.47
C LYS A 245 -20.31 -10.00 3.05
N THR A 246 -19.64 -10.86 2.28
CA THR A 246 -20.12 -12.19 1.90
C THR A 246 -19.00 -13.23 2.00
N GLN A 247 -19.35 -14.51 1.86
CA GLN A 247 -18.39 -15.61 1.74
C GLN A 247 -18.14 -15.98 0.25
N GLU A 248 -18.61 -15.13 -0.68
CA GLU A 248 -18.45 -15.38 -2.11
C GLU A 248 -17.04 -15.01 -2.56
N TRP A 249 -16.39 -15.94 -3.26
CA TRP A 249 -15.10 -15.70 -3.89
C TRP A 249 -14.96 -16.51 -5.18
N LYS A 250 -14.05 -16.06 -6.04
CA LYS A 250 -13.68 -16.70 -7.29
C LYS A 250 -12.16 -16.78 -7.40
N HIS A 251 -11.63 -18.00 -7.65
CA HIS A 251 -10.21 -18.16 -7.97
C HIS A 251 -9.95 -17.67 -9.39
N LEU A 252 -8.98 -16.78 -9.53
CA LEU A 252 -8.56 -16.22 -10.80
C LEU A 252 -7.17 -16.75 -11.15
N TRP A 253 -6.98 -17.10 -12.43
CA TRP A 253 -5.65 -17.40 -12.97
C TRP A 253 -4.89 -18.45 -12.15
N SER A 254 -5.47 -19.65 -12.02
CA SER A 254 -4.92 -20.72 -11.16
C SER A 254 -3.47 -21.12 -11.47
N GLN A 255 -2.97 -20.82 -12.69
CA GLN A 255 -1.56 -20.97 -13.06
C GLN A 255 -0.63 -19.91 -12.46
N LEU A 256 -1.16 -18.86 -11.86
CA LEU A 256 -0.38 -17.80 -11.18
C LEU A 256 -0.34 -18.05 -9.68
N SER A 257 0.65 -18.80 -9.23
CA SER A 257 0.88 -19.12 -7.82
C SER A 257 1.86 -18.18 -7.11
N ASN A 258 2.38 -17.18 -7.82
CA ASN A 258 3.34 -16.21 -7.28
C ASN A 258 2.63 -14.89 -6.96
N ASP A 259 2.99 -14.35 -5.80
CA ASP A 259 2.50 -13.07 -5.32
C ASP A 259 2.93 -11.88 -6.20
N GLY A 260 2.11 -10.86 -6.24
CA GLY A 260 2.33 -9.60 -6.93
C GLY A 260 1.29 -8.55 -6.54
N HIS A 261 1.43 -7.34 -7.06
CA HIS A 261 0.64 -6.17 -6.71
C HIS A 261 -0.48 -5.93 -7.73
N PRO A 262 -1.71 -6.41 -7.49
CA PRO A 262 -2.82 -6.20 -8.41
C PRO A 262 -3.31 -4.75 -8.37
N SER A 263 -3.71 -4.22 -9.55
CA SER A 263 -4.34 -2.91 -9.67
C SER A 263 -5.28 -2.91 -10.87
N TYR A 264 -6.54 -2.50 -10.67
CA TYR A 264 -7.53 -2.39 -11.74
C TYR A 264 -7.32 -1.14 -12.59
N SER A 265 -7.61 -1.26 -13.89
CA SER A 265 -7.62 -0.14 -14.81
C SER A 265 -8.74 0.87 -14.41
N PRO A 266 -8.46 2.18 -14.47
CA PRO A 266 -9.47 3.20 -14.16
C PRO A 266 -10.58 3.29 -15.23
N ILE A 267 -10.36 2.74 -16.44
CA ILE A 267 -11.31 2.84 -17.57
C ILE A 267 -11.91 1.50 -17.97
N ASP A 268 -11.29 0.36 -17.62
CA ASP A 268 -11.80 -0.99 -17.89
C ASP A 268 -11.81 -1.80 -16.59
N LYS A 269 -12.98 -1.98 -16.01
CA LYS A 269 -13.18 -2.63 -14.70
C LYS A 269 -12.81 -4.11 -14.66
N ASN A 270 -12.55 -4.75 -15.80
CA ASN A 270 -12.12 -6.14 -15.87
C ASN A 270 -10.63 -6.28 -16.15
N LEU A 271 -9.94 -5.18 -16.46
CA LEU A 271 -8.52 -5.20 -16.81
C LEU A 271 -7.67 -4.94 -15.56
N VAL A 272 -6.74 -5.84 -15.30
CA VAL A 272 -5.86 -5.83 -14.13
C VAL A 272 -4.42 -5.80 -14.59
N VAL A 273 -3.60 -4.98 -13.95
CA VAL A 273 -2.14 -5.09 -14.04
C VAL A 273 -1.63 -5.73 -12.75
N ILE A 274 -0.67 -6.65 -12.89
CA ILE A 274 0.07 -7.24 -11.77
C ILE A 274 1.56 -7.27 -12.09
N ASP A 275 2.38 -7.35 -11.07
CA ASP A 275 3.79 -7.71 -11.21
C ASP A 275 4.06 -9.13 -10.68
N SER A 276 5.33 -9.50 -10.68
CA SER A 276 5.83 -10.65 -9.96
C SER A 276 7.11 -10.31 -9.21
N TYR A 277 7.37 -11.00 -8.11
CA TYR A 277 8.70 -10.98 -7.52
C TYR A 277 9.73 -11.60 -8.46
N PRO A 278 11.02 -11.19 -8.35
CA PRO A 278 12.07 -11.79 -9.16
C PRO A 278 12.17 -13.30 -8.97
N ASN A 279 12.19 -14.03 -10.07
CA ASN A 279 12.42 -15.47 -10.07
C ASN A 279 13.91 -15.80 -9.78
N ARG A 280 14.30 -17.10 -9.86
CA ARG A 280 15.69 -17.54 -9.62
C ARG A 280 16.70 -16.91 -10.58
N ALA A 281 16.29 -16.54 -11.79
CA ALA A 281 17.11 -15.81 -12.75
C ALA A 281 17.09 -14.29 -12.51
N ARG A 282 16.49 -13.83 -11.43
CA ARG A 282 16.33 -12.42 -11.09
C ARG A 282 15.50 -11.63 -12.10
N ILE A 283 14.56 -12.31 -12.75
CA ILE A 283 13.63 -11.69 -13.71
C ILE A 283 12.28 -11.50 -13.03
N ALA A 284 11.75 -10.29 -13.14
CA ALA A 284 10.40 -9.89 -12.73
C ALA A 284 9.61 -9.41 -13.94
N ASP A 285 8.33 -9.72 -13.96
CA ASP A 285 7.41 -9.37 -15.04
C ASP A 285 6.36 -8.38 -14.56
N VAL A 286 5.94 -7.48 -15.45
CA VAL A 286 4.67 -6.75 -15.37
C VAL A 286 3.71 -7.36 -16.40
N LYS A 287 2.52 -7.73 -15.95
CA LYS A 287 1.53 -8.45 -16.76
C LYS A 287 0.18 -7.73 -16.75
N ILE A 288 -0.54 -7.85 -17.85
CA ILE A 288 -1.95 -7.46 -17.97
C ILE A 288 -2.81 -8.70 -18.12
N LEU A 289 -3.91 -8.74 -17.38
CA LEU A 289 -4.85 -9.85 -17.31
C LEU A 289 -6.29 -9.33 -17.26
N ARG A 290 -7.25 -10.24 -17.48
CA ARG A 290 -8.68 -9.93 -17.32
C ARG A 290 -9.32 -10.84 -16.28
N ASP A 291 -10.09 -10.29 -15.35
CA ASP A 291 -10.77 -11.10 -14.33
C ASP A 291 -12.03 -11.79 -14.85
N ASN A 292 -12.55 -11.38 -16.01
CA ASN A 292 -13.57 -12.12 -16.75
C ASN A 292 -12.98 -13.24 -17.64
N ASP A 293 -11.67 -13.40 -17.67
CA ASP A 293 -10.92 -14.57 -18.16
C ASP A 293 -10.22 -15.26 -16.98
N PRO A 294 -10.95 -15.99 -16.12
CA PRO A 294 -10.39 -16.58 -14.90
C PRO A 294 -9.36 -17.68 -15.16
N GLU A 295 -9.38 -18.27 -16.36
CA GLU A 295 -8.40 -19.26 -16.79
C GLU A 295 -7.09 -18.61 -17.25
N GLY A 296 -7.07 -17.29 -17.48
CA GLY A 296 -5.88 -16.53 -17.90
C GLY A 296 -5.36 -16.95 -19.26
N LYS A 297 -6.25 -17.17 -20.24
CA LYS A 297 -5.88 -17.52 -21.62
C LYS A 297 -5.17 -16.37 -22.34
N ASP A 298 -5.47 -15.13 -21.95
CA ASP A 298 -4.94 -13.92 -22.59
C ASP A 298 -4.09 -13.09 -21.62
N ILE A 299 -3.06 -13.73 -21.03
CA ILE A 299 -2.08 -13.04 -20.17
C ILE A 299 -1.02 -12.39 -21.05
N LYS A 300 -0.86 -11.06 -20.94
CA LYS A 300 0.18 -10.31 -21.67
C LYS A 300 1.27 -9.84 -20.74
N VAL A 301 2.52 -10.20 -21.01
CA VAL A 301 3.70 -9.60 -20.38
C VAL A 301 4.00 -8.30 -21.11
N ILE A 302 3.89 -7.17 -20.42
CA ILE A 302 4.13 -5.82 -20.99
C ILE A 302 5.51 -5.27 -20.65
N ALA A 303 6.14 -5.79 -19.59
CA ALA A 303 7.53 -5.53 -19.27
C ALA A 303 8.17 -6.74 -18.60
N ARG A 304 9.45 -6.97 -18.90
CA ARG A 304 10.29 -8.00 -18.29
C ARG A 304 11.62 -7.41 -17.94
N VAL A 305 11.97 -7.40 -16.66
CA VAL A 305 13.10 -6.67 -16.14
C VAL A 305 13.99 -7.52 -15.25
N PHE A 306 15.30 -7.25 -15.29
CA PHE A 306 16.27 -7.86 -14.40
C PHE A 306 16.36 -7.09 -13.08
N ALA A 307 16.41 -7.80 -11.96
CA ALA A 307 16.53 -7.23 -10.62
C ALA A 307 17.91 -7.57 -10.02
N PRO A 308 18.92 -6.67 -10.12
CA PRO A 308 20.26 -6.91 -9.58
C PRO A 308 20.26 -7.26 -8.10
N PHE A 309 21.16 -8.16 -7.67
CA PHE A 309 21.31 -8.59 -6.27
C PHE A 309 21.68 -7.47 -5.29
N LYS A 310 22.17 -6.33 -5.77
CA LYS A 310 22.40 -5.14 -4.96
C LYS A 310 21.14 -4.70 -4.21
N TYR A 311 19.96 -4.96 -4.79
CA TYR A 311 18.67 -4.66 -4.20
C TYR A 311 17.99 -5.97 -3.81
N ASP A 312 18.08 -6.31 -2.54
CA ASP A 312 17.49 -7.53 -2.02
C ASP A 312 16.91 -7.33 -0.61
N ASN A 313 16.17 -8.30 -0.10
CA ASN A 313 15.53 -8.27 1.22
C ASN A 313 14.67 -7.00 1.44
N ASP A 314 14.98 -6.21 2.47
CA ASP A 314 14.19 -5.04 2.86
C ASP A 314 14.32 -3.88 1.86
N THR A 315 15.43 -3.83 1.10
CA THR A 315 15.67 -2.80 0.07
C THR A 315 15.36 -3.26 -1.35
N ARG A 316 14.77 -4.45 -1.55
CA ARG A 316 14.34 -4.91 -2.87
C ARG A 316 13.43 -3.88 -3.53
N CYS A 317 13.44 -3.85 -4.85
CA CYS A 317 12.53 -3.02 -5.64
C CYS A 317 11.37 -3.87 -6.13
N ASP A 318 10.24 -3.78 -5.47
CA ASP A 318 8.99 -4.29 -5.98
C ASP A 318 8.52 -3.38 -7.12
N LEU A 319 7.98 -3.94 -8.21
CA LEU A 319 7.68 -3.14 -9.41
C LEU A 319 6.46 -2.23 -9.21
N HIS A 320 5.52 -2.58 -8.33
CA HIS A 320 4.34 -1.79 -7.96
C HIS A 320 3.67 -1.13 -9.19
N PRO A 321 3.14 -1.89 -10.14
CA PRO A 321 2.59 -1.32 -11.38
C PRO A 321 1.36 -0.46 -11.09
N ARG A 322 1.28 0.68 -11.77
CA ARG A 322 0.24 1.69 -11.58
C ARG A 322 -0.28 2.18 -12.92
N TRP A 323 -1.58 2.26 -13.06
CA TRP A 323 -2.22 2.82 -14.25
C TRP A 323 -2.08 4.35 -14.29
N SER A 324 -1.88 4.89 -15.48
CA SER A 324 -2.23 6.29 -15.74
C SER A 324 -3.75 6.47 -15.64
N ARG A 325 -4.21 7.67 -15.30
CA ARG A 325 -5.65 7.92 -15.11
C ARG A 325 -6.50 7.73 -16.36
N ASP A 326 -5.90 7.92 -17.54
CA ASP A 326 -6.53 7.66 -18.83
C ASP A 326 -6.46 6.20 -19.26
N GLY A 327 -5.83 5.34 -18.44
CA GLY A 327 -5.68 3.91 -18.70
C GLY A 327 -4.77 3.53 -19.86
N LYS A 328 -4.03 4.49 -20.44
CA LYS A 328 -3.20 4.26 -21.64
C LYS A 328 -1.77 3.87 -21.33
N LYS A 329 -1.33 4.04 -20.08
CA LYS A 329 0.04 3.73 -19.66
C LYS A 329 0.02 2.95 -18.35
N VAL A 330 1.02 2.11 -18.19
CA VAL A 330 1.35 1.48 -16.90
C VAL A 330 2.73 1.98 -16.49
N CYS A 331 2.80 2.62 -15.32
CA CYS A 331 4.06 3.00 -14.69
C CYS A 331 4.47 1.94 -13.68
N PHE A 332 5.77 1.70 -13.53
CA PHE A 332 6.31 0.77 -12.54
C PHE A 332 7.71 1.20 -12.09
N ASP A 333 8.08 0.79 -10.89
CA ASP A 333 9.42 0.99 -10.36
C ASP A 333 10.34 -0.14 -10.85
N SER A 334 11.59 0.13 -11.14
CA SER A 334 12.55 -0.91 -11.50
C SER A 334 13.99 -0.48 -11.22
N ILE A 335 14.90 -1.47 -11.27
CA ILE A 335 16.33 -1.34 -10.97
C ILE A 335 17.20 -1.96 -12.06
N PHE A 336 16.63 -2.28 -13.23
CA PHE A 336 17.33 -3.00 -14.29
C PHE A 336 18.54 -2.21 -14.88
N GLU A 337 18.56 -0.89 -14.73
CA GLU A 337 19.69 -0.04 -15.11
C GLU A 337 20.72 0.16 -13.99
N GLY A 338 20.63 -0.64 -12.89
CA GLY A 338 21.55 -0.57 -11.76
C GLY A 338 21.22 0.52 -10.73
N HIS A 339 20.15 1.25 -10.91
CA HIS A 339 19.59 2.23 -9.98
C HIS A 339 18.05 2.16 -9.99
N ARG A 340 17.41 2.61 -8.91
CA ARG A 340 15.94 2.65 -8.85
C ARG A 340 15.41 3.79 -9.72
N GLY A 341 14.56 3.46 -10.66
CA GLY A 341 13.92 4.39 -11.57
C GLY A 341 12.41 4.15 -11.70
N LEU A 342 11.69 5.14 -12.20
CA LEU A 342 10.28 5.05 -12.60
C LEU A 342 10.23 4.90 -14.12
N TYR A 343 9.55 3.86 -14.56
CA TYR A 343 9.40 3.50 -15.98
C TYR A 343 7.93 3.49 -16.36
N ALA A 344 7.63 3.60 -17.65
CA ALA A 344 6.29 3.53 -18.17
C ALA A 344 6.24 2.75 -19.50
N VAL A 345 5.17 1.98 -19.67
CA VAL A 345 4.83 1.30 -20.93
C VAL A 345 3.54 1.91 -21.45
N GLU A 346 3.51 2.28 -22.71
CA GLU A 346 2.28 2.65 -23.46
C GLU A 346 1.58 1.37 -23.93
N LEU A 347 0.25 1.36 -23.87
CA LEU A 347 -0.58 0.18 -24.16
C LEU A 347 -1.31 0.31 -25.50
#